data_bf02cd6c4a80853af46c883ae4265ed1
#
_entry.id   bf02cd6c4a80853af46c883ae4265ed1
#
_cell.length_a   1.000
_cell.length_b   1.000
_cell.length_c   1.000
_cell.angle_alpha   90.00
_cell.angle_beta   90.00
_cell.angle_gamma   90.00
#
_symmetry.space_group_name_H-M   'P 1'
#
loop_
_entity.id
_entity.type
_entity.pdbx_description
1 polymer ?
#
loop_
_entity_poly.entity_id
_entity_poly.type
_entity_poly.pdbx_seq_one_letter_code
_entity_poly.pdbx_strand_id
1 'polypeptide(L)'
;MQTINANEVIDHAKLKAIHWRVILLSALIIIFDGYDLVIYGVALPKLMAEWKIDSITAGFLGSVALFGMMFGAILFGSLSDKLERYGFSRKKLIILCICLFSGFTLLCGYASDPQSFGIFRFLAGLGLGGVMPNIIALMTEYAPKKLRSTLVSLMFSGYAVGGMCSALLGMWLVPQFGWKIMFILGGIPLLLVPIIWLLLPESIDYLVRRNKTEKAADILKQINRDINYTAQTKICLDQDNQSSSQSPIKDLFADNRATITLLFWLSVFMALVLVYALGNWLPKLMLEAGYDLSTSLVFMLALNIGGMLGAICGGYLADRFNLVKVLCTLFLSGAAAFILLSFHLPTIILYFCIAVAGAASIGGQILLLAYMSQFYSSNIRATGLGMALGVGRLGAILGPILCGWLLSLNLPIHYNFIALSIPCMIAVLSISMIHLRLKNTKLAVKTVQV
;
A
#
# COMPACT_ATOMS: atom_id res chain seq x y z
N MET A 1 -13.43 6.38 -42.85
CA MET A 1 -12.48 5.88 -41.86
C MET A 1 -13.26 5.44 -40.63
N GLN A 2 -13.12 4.20 -40.22
CA GLN A 2 -13.77 3.71 -38.99
C GLN A 2 -12.98 4.22 -37.78
N THR A 3 -13.62 4.93 -36.86
CA THR A 3 -13.01 5.39 -35.63
C THR A 3 -13.47 4.46 -34.50
N ILE A 4 -12.53 3.88 -33.76
CA ILE A 4 -12.80 2.98 -32.64
C ILE A 4 -12.27 3.64 -31.37
N ASN A 5 -13.15 3.72 -30.37
CA ASN A 5 -12.78 4.19 -29.05
C ASN A 5 -12.19 3.03 -28.23
N ALA A 6 -10.92 3.12 -27.87
CA ALA A 6 -10.23 2.07 -27.11
C ALA A 6 -10.85 1.86 -25.72
N ASN A 7 -11.25 2.95 -25.03
CA ASN A 7 -11.83 2.87 -23.69
C ASN A 7 -13.18 2.16 -23.69
N GLU A 8 -14.03 2.43 -24.70
CA GLU A 8 -15.32 1.76 -24.85
C GLU A 8 -15.17 0.25 -25.08
N VAL A 9 -14.19 -0.14 -25.92
CA VAL A 9 -13.88 -1.56 -26.15
C VAL A 9 -13.45 -2.27 -24.86
N ILE A 10 -12.64 -1.62 -24.05
CA ILE A 10 -12.13 -2.18 -22.78
C ILE A 10 -13.24 -2.21 -21.73
N ASP A 11 -14.00 -1.13 -21.57
CA ASP A 11 -15.03 -1.00 -20.55
C ASP A 11 -16.13 -2.06 -20.67
N HIS A 12 -16.45 -2.49 -21.89
CA HIS A 12 -17.43 -3.52 -22.18
C HIS A 12 -16.85 -4.94 -22.38
N ALA A 13 -15.53 -5.08 -22.24
CA ALA A 13 -14.87 -6.36 -22.46
C ALA A 13 -15.23 -7.41 -21.41
N LYS A 14 -15.26 -8.68 -21.84
CA LYS A 14 -15.26 -9.84 -20.94
C LYS A 14 -13.82 -10.17 -20.54
N LEU A 15 -13.62 -10.76 -19.36
CA LEU A 15 -12.30 -11.21 -18.94
C LEU A 15 -11.74 -12.25 -19.91
N LYS A 16 -10.55 -11.98 -20.43
CA LYS A 16 -9.78 -12.86 -21.34
C LYS A 16 -8.36 -13.08 -20.82
N ALA A 17 -7.59 -13.90 -21.47
CA ALA A 17 -6.22 -14.26 -21.10
C ALA A 17 -5.30 -13.03 -20.87
N ILE A 18 -5.46 -11.96 -21.65
CA ILE A 18 -4.69 -10.73 -21.49
C ILE A 18 -4.95 -10.04 -20.15
N HIS A 19 -6.19 -10.01 -19.70
CA HIS A 19 -6.54 -9.44 -18.40
C HIS A 19 -5.89 -10.22 -17.26
N TRP A 20 -5.99 -11.56 -17.28
CA TRP A 20 -5.34 -12.43 -16.30
C TRP A 20 -3.82 -12.28 -16.32
N ARG A 21 -3.22 -12.11 -17.51
CA ARG A 21 -1.78 -11.86 -17.62
C ARG A 21 -1.37 -10.56 -16.91
N VAL A 22 -2.10 -9.47 -17.14
CA VAL A 22 -1.83 -8.19 -16.47
C VAL A 22 -2.04 -8.31 -14.96
N ILE A 23 -3.15 -8.94 -14.51
CA ILE A 23 -3.45 -9.14 -13.09
C ILE A 23 -2.34 -9.95 -12.40
N LEU A 24 -1.98 -11.10 -12.96
CA LEU A 24 -1.01 -12.01 -12.34
C LEU A 24 0.38 -11.38 -12.27
N LEU A 25 0.84 -10.71 -13.33
CA LEU A 25 2.14 -10.03 -13.32
C LEU A 25 2.14 -8.85 -12.36
N SER A 26 1.08 -8.06 -12.34
CA SER A 26 0.94 -6.95 -11.39
C SER A 26 0.88 -7.44 -9.95
N ALA A 27 0.11 -8.49 -9.67
CA ALA A 27 0.05 -9.11 -8.34
C ALA A 27 1.40 -9.68 -7.92
N LEU A 28 2.14 -10.32 -8.82
CA LEU A 28 3.48 -10.82 -8.55
C LEU A 28 4.44 -9.69 -8.15
N ILE A 29 4.40 -8.55 -8.85
CA ILE A 29 5.21 -7.38 -8.52
C ILE A 29 4.82 -6.83 -7.14
N ILE A 30 3.52 -6.76 -6.83
CA ILE A 30 3.02 -6.30 -5.54
C ILE A 30 3.36 -7.29 -4.39
N ILE A 31 3.45 -8.60 -4.67
CA ILE A 31 3.95 -9.58 -3.69
C ILE A 31 5.38 -9.25 -3.29
N PHE A 32 6.25 -8.94 -4.23
CA PHE A 32 7.64 -8.58 -3.93
C PHE A 32 7.75 -7.21 -3.25
N ASP A 33 6.88 -6.26 -3.56
CA ASP A 33 6.77 -4.98 -2.86
C ASP A 33 6.39 -5.22 -1.38
N GLY A 34 5.34 -6.02 -1.13
CA GLY A 34 4.93 -6.41 0.22
C GLY A 34 6.01 -7.20 0.98
N TYR A 35 6.75 -8.07 0.27
CA TYR A 35 7.90 -8.77 0.83
C TYR A 35 8.97 -7.77 1.30
N ASP A 36 9.38 -6.82 0.45
CA ASP A 36 10.46 -5.86 0.75
C ASP A 36 10.12 -4.97 1.96
N LEU A 37 8.88 -4.57 2.11
CA LEU A 37 8.47 -3.74 3.25
C LEU A 37 8.52 -4.47 4.58
N VAL A 38 8.32 -5.78 4.59
CA VAL A 38 8.26 -6.60 5.81
C VAL A 38 9.62 -7.18 6.18
N ILE A 39 10.53 -7.40 5.21
CA ILE A 39 11.83 -8.05 5.48
C ILE A 39 12.68 -7.31 6.50
N TYR A 40 12.59 -5.99 6.57
CA TYR A 40 13.34 -5.21 7.56
C TYR A 40 12.94 -5.63 8.99
N GLY A 41 11.63 -5.73 9.28
CA GLY A 41 11.15 -6.17 10.58
C GLY A 41 11.57 -7.60 10.94
N VAL A 42 11.59 -8.50 9.94
CA VAL A 42 12.07 -9.88 10.09
C VAL A 42 13.57 -9.92 10.41
N ALA A 43 14.37 -9.09 9.73
CA ALA A 43 15.81 -9.03 9.87
C ALA A 43 16.27 -8.25 11.10
N LEU A 44 15.48 -7.30 11.57
CA LEU A 44 15.82 -6.28 12.55
C LEU A 44 16.49 -6.82 13.82
N PRO A 45 15.97 -7.87 14.49
CA PRO A 45 16.59 -8.36 15.72
C PRO A 45 18.03 -8.82 15.53
N LYS A 46 18.30 -9.56 14.45
CA LYS A 46 19.65 -10.07 14.13
C LYS A 46 20.56 -8.96 13.64
N LEU A 47 20.05 -8.02 12.85
CA LEU A 47 20.77 -6.85 12.36
C LEU A 47 21.22 -5.97 13.52
N MET A 48 20.35 -5.67 14.48
CA MET A 48 20.70 -4.92 15.69
C MET A 48 21.78 -5.59 16.51
N ALA A 49 21.71 -6.91 16.65
CA ALA A 49 22.70 -7.70 17.40
C ALA A 49 24.06 -7.72 16.70
N GLU A 50 24.10 -7.89 15.36
CA GLU A 50 25.34 -7.94 14.57
C GLU A 50 26.06 -6.59 14.54
N TRP A 51 25.33 -5.51 14.28
CA TRP A 51 25.92 -4.17 14.16
C TRP A 51 25.96 -3.38 15.48
N LYS A 52 25.39 -3.94 16.54
CA LYS A 52 25.33 -3.32 17.89
C LYS A 52 24.74 -1.90 17.85
N ILE A 53 23.73 -1.71 16.98
CA ILE A 53 23.04 -0.43 16.86
C ILE A 53 21.94 -0.30 17.91
N ASP A 54 21.72 0.92 18.36
CA ASP A 54 20.65 1.26 19.28
C ASP A 54 19.28 1.30 18.59
N SER A 55 18.22 1.35 19.39
CA SER A 55 16.84 1.32 18.89
C SER A 55 16.49 2.59 18.08
N ILE A 56 17.09 3.74 18.36
CA ILE A 56 16.86 4.98 17.62
C ILE A 56 17.39 4.85 16.20
N THR A 57 18.67 4.42 16.06
CA THR A 57 19.29 4.17 14.76
C THR A 57 18.54 3.11 13.96
N ALA A 58 18.11 2.03 14.63
CA ALA A 58 17.31 0.97 14.00
C ALA A 58 15.95 1.50 13.51
N GLY A 59 15.28 2.33 14.29
CA GLY A 59 14.02 2.97 13.88
C GLY A 59 14.20 3.90 12.67
N PHE A 60 15.28 4.68 12.67
CA PHE A 60 15.62 5.52 11.52
C PHE A 60 15.90 4.69 10.26
N LEU A 61 16.71 3.63 10.34
CA LEU A 61 16.99 2.74 9.23
C LEU A 61 15.72 2.09 8.65
N GLY A 62 14.76 1.71 9.52
CA GLY A 62 13.45 1.21 9.10
C GLY A 62 12.63 2.23 8.33
N SER A 63 12.79 3.51 8.65
CA SER A 63 12.06 4.60 8.01
C SER A 63 12.70 5.07 6.70
N VAL A 64 14.00 4.85 6.50
CA VAL A 64 14.74 5.35 5.33
C VAL A 64 14.15 4.85 4.01
N ALA A 65 13.73 3.59 3.93
CA ALA A 65 13.04 3.08 2.74
C ALA A 65 11.72 3.80 2.47
N LEU A 66 10.97 4.14 3.53
CA LEU A 66 9.70 4.86 3.43
C LEU A 66 9.89 6.31 2.98
N PHE A 67 10.98 6.95 3.40
CA PHE A 67 11.42 8.22 2.82
C PHE A 67 11.68 8.07 1.32
N GLY A 68 12.46 7.07 0.91
CA GLY A 68 12.68 6.75 -0.50
C GLY A 68 11.37 6.56 -1.25
N MET A 69 10.41 5.80 -0.70
CA MET A 69 9.08 5.59 -1.30
C MET A 69 8.29 6.88 -1.50
N MET A 70 8.37 7.81 -0.56
CA MET A 70 7.69 9.10 -0.67
C MET A 70 8.24 9.89 -1.86
N PHE A 71 9.56 10.02 -1.97
CA PHE A 71 10.19 10.70 -3.10
C PHE A 71 9.99 9.94 -4.42
N GLY A 72 10.08 8.61 -4.40
CA GLY A 72 9.86 7.76 -5.56
C GLY A 72 8.44 7.89 -6.12
N ALA A 73 7.42 7.93 -5.27
CA ALA A 73 6.03 8.11 -5.68
C ALA A 73 5.81 9.49 -6.34
N ILE A 74 6.40 10.54 -5.80
CA ILE A 74 6.35 11.88 -6.39
C ILE A 74 7.12 11.91 -7.71
N LEU A 75 8.36 11.42 -7.72
CA LEU A 75 9.24 11.47 -8.88
C LEU A 75 8.67 10.64 -10.05
N PHE A 76 8.45 9.36 -9.84
CA PHE A 76 8.01 8.44 -10.90
C PHE A 76 6.51 8.50 -11.16
N GLY A 77 5.69 8.92 -10.18
CA GLY A 77 4.27 9.16 -10.38
C GLY A 77 4.01 10.39 -11.24
N SER A 78 4.58 11.55 -10.89
CA SER A 78 4.39 12.79 -11.65
C SER A 78 5.17 12.82 -12.97
N LEU A 79 6.31 12.11 -13.02
CA LEU A 79 7.16 12.08 -14.20
C LEU A 79 6.65 11.09 -15.27
N SER A 80 5.78 10.14 -14.89
CA SER A 80 5.25 9.11 -15.78
C SER A 80 4.65 9.72 -17.06
N ASP A 81 3.71 10.65 -16.91
CA ASP A 81 3.03 11.29 -18.04
C ASP A 81 3.97 12.17 -18.89
N LYS A 82 4.97 12.79 -18.25
CA LYS A 82 6.00 13.56 -18.97
C LYS A 82 6.92 12.64 -19.75
N LEU A 83 7.40 11.57 -19.13
CA LEU A 83 8.28 10.58 -19.75
C LEU A 83 7.61 9.86 -20.92
N GLU A 84 6.31 9.63 -20.86
CA GLU A 84 5.54 9.09 -21.98
C GLU A 84 5.63 9.99 -23.23
N ARG A 85 5.63 11.32 -23.05
CA ARG A 85 5.82 12.29 -24.16
C ARG A 85 7.20 12.19 -24.79
N TYR A 86 8.23 11.81 -24.02
CA TYR A 86 9.59 11.59 -24.53
C TYR A 86 9.85 10.16 -25.05
N GLY A 87 8.84 9.28 -25.08
CA GLY A 87 8.96 7.92 -25.62
C GLY A 87 9.31 6.85 -24.60
N PHE A 88 9.28 7.20 -23.33
CA PHE A 88 9.51 6.24 -22.26
C PHE A 88 8.16 5.73 -21.74
N SER A 89 7.79 4.52 -22.15
CA SER A 89 6.48 3.95 -21.83
C SER A 89 6.34 3.60 -20.33
N ARG A 90 5.09 3.54 -19.86
CA ARG A 90 4.76 3.13 -18.49
C ARG A 90 5.32 1.74 -18.14
N LYS A 91 5.31 0.80 -19.07
CA LYS A 91 5.96 -0.51 -18.92
C LYS A 91 7.45 -0.38 -18.61
N LYS A 92 8.19 0.46 -19.36
CA LYS A 92 9.62 0.69 -19.14
C LYS A 92 9.87 1.31 -17.76
N LEU A 93 8.98 2.21 -17.34
CA LEU A 93 9.06 2.84 -16.03
C LEU A 93 8.85 1.84 -14.89
N ILE A 94 7.86 0.96 -15.01
CA ILE A 94 7.63 -0.13 -14.06
C ILE A 94 8.88 -1.01 -13.95
N ILE A 95 9.48 -1.39 -15.08
CA ILE A 95 10.69 -2.22 -15.10
C ILE A 95 11.88 -1.50 -14.48
N LEU A 96 12.08 -0.22 -14.78
CA LEU A 96 13.11 0.59 -14.12
C LEU A 96 12.92 0.60 -12.61
N CYS A 97 11.70 0.81 -12.13
CA CYS A 97 11.39 0.79 -10.72
C CYS A 97 11.65 -0.59 -10.08
N ILE A 98 11.34 -1.70 -10.80
CA ILE A 98 11.67 -3.07 -10.35
C ILE A 98 13.18 -3.25 -10.24
N CYS A 99 13.94 -2.83 -11.25
CA CYS A 99 15.40 -2.91 -11.22
C CYS A 99 15.99 -2.10 -10.07
N LEU A 100 15.46 -0.91 -9.80
CA LEU A 100 15.90 -0.08 -8.68
C LEU A 100 15.61 -0.76 -7.34
N PHE A 101 14.34 -1.09 -7.04
CA PHE A 101 14.03 -1.62 -5.72
C PHE A 101 14.71 -2.97 -5.49
N SER A 102 14.62 -3.88 -6.44
CA SER A 102 15.16 -5.23 -6.28
C SER A 102 16.69 -5.24 -6.28
N GLY A 103 17.33 -4.40 -7.12
CA GLY A 103 18.77 -4.27 -7.17
C GLY A 103 19.35 -3.71 -5.88
N PHE A 104 18.77 -2.63 -5.36
CA PHE A 104 19.24 -2.05 -4.11
C PHE A 104 18.84 -2.87 -2.88
N THR A 105 17.71 -3.58 -2.91
CA THR A 105 17.39 -4.56 -1.85
C THR A 105 18.41 -5.71 -1.84
N LEU A 106 18.81 -6.23 -3.01
CA LEU A 106 19.90 -7.20 -3.11
C LEU A 106 21.20 -6.66 -2.49
N LEU A 107 21.57 -5.41 -2.81
CA LEU A 107 22.76 -4.75 -2.26
C LEU A 107 22.70 -4.56 -0.74
N CYS A 108 21.50 -4.40 -0.14
CA CYS A 108 21.36 -4.40 1.31
C CYS A 108 21.87 -5.71 1.96
N GLY A 109 21.75 -6.85 1.28
CA GLY A 109 22.28 -8.13 1.76
C GLY A 109 23.81 -8.20 1.80
N TYR A 110 24.49 -7.34 1.05
CA TYR A 110 25.95 -7.21 1.02
C TYR A 110 26.48 -6.02 1.81
N ALA A 111 25.60 -5.23 2.43
CA ALA A 111 26.03 -4.10 3.24
C ALA A 111 26.85 -4.55 4.45
N SER A 112 27.96 -3.85 4.70
CA SER A 112 28.88 -4.12 5.81
C SER A 112 28.64 -3.22 7.02
N ASP A 113 27.92 -2.14 6.84
CA ASP A 113 27.69 -1.10 7.85
C ASP A 113 26.28 -0.46 7.73
N PRO A 114 25.76 0.15 8.81
CA PRO A 114 24.42 0.75 8.82
C PRO A 114 24.25 1.90 7.81
N GLN A 115 25.30 2.63 7.45
CA GLN A 115 25.21 3.78 6.56
C GLN A 115 25.00 3.31 5.12
N SER A 116 25.82 2.37 4.62
CA SER A 116 25.65 1.78 3.29
C SER A 116 24.30 1.09 3.16
N PHE A 117 23.87 0.35 4.18
CA PHE A 117 22.55 -0.26 4.24
C PHE A 117 21.44 0.81 4.11
N GLY A 118 21.54 1.91 4.86
CA GLY A 118 20.57 3.00 4.80
C GLY A 118 20.48 3.62 3.41
N ILE A 119 21.62 3.89 2.76
CA ILE A 119 21.64 4.40 1.39
C ILE A 119 20.97 3.43 0.43
N PHE A 120 21.26 2.15 0.50
CA PHE A 120 20.63 1.14 -0.36
C PHE A 120 19.13 1.01 -0.07
N ARG A 121 18.70 1.08 1.19
CA ARG A 121 17.28 1.10 1.58
C ARG A 121 16.54 2.33 1.02
N PHE A 122 17.17 3.51 1.03
CA PHE A 122 16.59 4.70 0.42
C PHE A 122 16.40 4.54 -1.09
N LEU A 123 17.43 4.06 -1.79
CA LEU A 123 17.40 3.86 -3.24
C LEU A 123 16.41 2.74 -3.64
N ALA A 124 16.33 1.66 -2.85
CA ALA A 124 15.28 0.65 -3.01
C ALA A 124 13.90 1.27 -2.84
N GLY A 125 13.73 2.10 -1.81
CA GLY A 125 12.49 2.83 -1.55
C GLY A 125 12.06 3.71 -2.73
N LEU A 126 12.98 4.41 -3.40
CA LEU A 126 12.67 5.17 -4.61
C LEU A 126 11.99 4.30 -5.68
N GLY A 127 12.52 3.10 -5.91
CA GLY A 127 11.92 2.14 -6.84
C GLY A 127 10.53 1.70 -6.41
N LEU A 128 10.38 1.26 -5.13
CA LEU A 128 9.08 0.83 -4.56
C LEU A 128 8.02 1.93 -4.67
N GLY A 129 8.39 3.18 -4.36
CA GLY A 129 7.47 4.31 -4.46
C GLY A 129 6.93 4.54 -5.88
N GLY A 130 7.76 4.28 -6.90
CA GLY A 130 7.38 4.43 -8.30
C GLY A 130 6.55 3.27 -8.86
N VAL A 131 6.70 2.07 -8.33
CA VAL A 131 5.99 0.87 -8.84
C VAL A 131 4.49 1.01 -8.70
N MET A 132 3.99 1.33 -7.50
CA MET A 132 2.57 1.32 -7.15
C MET A 132 1.69 2.18 -8.08
N PRO A 133 1.93 3.49 -8.25
CA PRO A 133 1.06 4.32 -9.07
C PRO A 133 1.05 3.87 -10.54
N ASN A 134 2.18 3.40 -11.05
CA ASN A 134 2.31 2.97 -12.43
C ASN A 134 1.61 1.63 -12.71
N ILE A 135 1.67 0.68 -11.77
CA ILE A 135 0.96 -0.60 -11.87
C ILE A 135 -0.55 -0.39 -11.75
N ILE A 136 -1.01 0.45 -10.81
CA ILE A 136 -2.44 0.77 -10.68
C ILE A 136 -2.96 1.37 -11.97
N ALA A 137 -2.24 2.35 -12.53
CA ALA A 137 -2.62 2.99 -13.77
C ALA A 137 -2.68 1.96 -14.92
N LEU A 138 -1.66 1.11 -15.09
CA LEU A 138 -1.67 0.05 -16.10
C LEU A 138 -2.84 -0.92 -15.89
N MET A 139 -3.09 -1.35 -14.66
CA MET A 139 -4.19 -2.26 -14.33
C MET A 139 -5.56 -1.65 -14.66
N THR A 140 -5.75 -0.35 -14.37
CA THR A 140 -7.01 0.34 -14.65
C THR A 140 -7.24 0.57 -16.15
N GLU A 141 -6.18 0.70 -16.95
CA GLU A 141 -6.27 0.76 -18.42
C GLU A 141 -6.77 -0.54 -19.05
N TYR A 142 -6.46 -1.69 -18.45
CA TYR A 142 -6.87 -2.99 -18.97
C TYR A 142 -8.15 -3.52 -18.34
N ALA A 143 -8.56 -3.02 -17.17
CA ALA A 143 -9.67 -3.56 -16.42
C ALA A 143 -11.03 -3.11 -16.97
N PRO A 144 -11.97 -4.04 -17.28
CA PRO A 144 -13.34 -3.71 -17.61
C PRO A 144 -13.99 -2.87 -16.51
N LYS A 145 -14.77 -1.86 -16.87
CA LYS A 145 -15.37 -0.88 -15.95
C LYS A 145 -16.09 -1.51 -14.76
N LYS A 146 -16.87 -2.57 -14.98
CA LYS A 146 -17.63 -3.28 -13.93
C LYS A 146 -16.74 -4.02 -12.93
N LEU A 147 -15.54 -4.43 -13.31
CA LEU A 147 -14.64 -5.26 -12.50
C LEU A 147 -13.38 -4.51 -12.04
N ARG A 148 -13.21 -3.25 -12.44
CA ARG A 148 -12.00 -2.46 -12.21
C ARG A 148 -11.59 -2.45 -10.73
N SER A 149 -12.50 -2.13 -9.83
CA SER A 149 -12.22 -2.12 -8.39
C SER A 149 -11.86 -3.50 -7.85
N THR A 150 -12.59 -4.55 -8.28
CA THR A 150 -12.33 -5.93 -7.84
C THR A 150 -10.93 -6.40 -8.28
N LEU A 151 -10.56 -6.13 -9.53
CA LEU A 151 -9.26 -6.54 -10.07
C LEU A 151 -8.09 -5.79 -9.42
N VAL A 152 -8.25 -4.50 -9.15
CA VAL A 152 -7.27 -3.71 -8.39
C VAL A 152 -7.15 -4.24 -6.95
N SER A 153 -8.26 -4.55 -6.29
CA SER A 153 -8.24 -5.12 -4.94
C SER A 153 -7.58 -6.51 -4.91
N LEU A 154 -7.86 -7.34 -5.92
CA LEU A 154 -7.22 -8.66 -6.07
C LEU A 154 -5.70 -8.52 -6.25
N MET A 155 -5.26 -7.58 -7.07
CA MET A 155 -3.84 -7.25 -7.24
C MET A 155 -3.20 -6.84 -5.91
N PHE A 156 -3.86 -5.96 -5.13
CA PHE A 156 -3.36 -5.51 -3.85
C PHE A 156 -3.34 -6.59 -2.75
N SER A 157 -4.15 -7.66 -2.87
CA SER A 157 -4.05 -8.79 -1.95
C SER A 157 -2.66 -9.45 -1.97
N GLY A 158 -1.92 -9.30 -3.07
CA GLY A 158 -0.52 -9.68 -3.18
C GLY A 158 0.38 -9.09 -2.09
N TYR A 159 0.04 -7.91 -1.57
CA TYR A 159 0.78 -7.25 -0.50
C TYR A 159 0.84 -8.10 0.79
N ALA A 160 -0.33 -8.58 1.22
CA ALA A 160 -0.41 -9.45 2.39
C ALA A 160 0.31 -10.79 2.16
N VAL A 161 0.21 -11.35 0.95
CA VAL A 161 0.94 -12.56 0.56
C VAL A 161 2.45 -12.34 0.65
N GLY A 162 2.96 -11.21 0.16
CA GLY A 162 4.38 -10.85 0.26
C GLY A 162 4.87 -10.76 1.71
N GLY A 163 4.09 -10.10 2.57
CA GLY A 163 4.38 -10.02 4.01
C GLY A 163 4.38 -11.38 4.70
N MET A 164 3.41 -12.26 4.37
CA MET A 164 3.38 -13.63 4.88
C MET A 164 4.57 -14.46 4.39
N CYS A 165 4.93 -14.36 3.10
CA CYS A 165 6.12 -15.02 2.56
C CYS A 165 7.39 -14.55 3.26
N SER A 166 7.52 -13.26 3.55
CA SER A 166 8.67 -12.73 4.30
C SER A 166 8.78 -13.35 5.69
N ALA A 167 7.67 -13.46 6.43
CA ALA A 167 7.65 -14.06 7.75
C ALA A 167 8.00 -15.57 7.71
N LEU A 168 7.38 -16.32 6.79
CA LEU A 168 7.62 -17.77 6.62
C LEU A 168 9.06 -18.07 6.21
N LEU A 169 9.58 -17.36 5.22
CA LEU A 169 10.98 -17.52 4.80
C LEU A 169 11.94 -17.13 5.92
N GLY A 170 11.61 -16.07 6.67
CA GLY A 170 12.40 -15.59 7.79
C GLY A 170 12.53 -16.65 8.91
N MET A 171 11.44 -17.35 9.26
CA MET A 171 11.47 -18.41 10.27
C MET A 171 12.45 -19.52 9.90
N TRP A 172 12.55 -19.84 8.62
CA TRP A 172 13.42 -20.94 8.16
C TRP A 172 14.83 -20.47 7.86
N LEU A 173 15.01 -19.35 7.16
CA LEU A 173 16.30 -18.93 6.61
C LEU A 173 17.14 -18.10 7.60
N VAL A 174 16.51 -17.23 8.40
CA VAL A 174 17.28 -16.35 9.31
C VAL A 174 18.06 -17.10 10.40
N PRO A 175 17.54 -18.18 11.01
CA PRO A 175 18.33 -18.97 11.95
C PRO A 175 19.56 -19.67 11.33
N GLN A 176 19.47 -20.08 10.05
CA GLN A 176 20.50 -20.87 9.37
C GLN A 176 21.53 -20.02 8.63
N PHE A 177 21.07 -18.98 7.93
CA PHE A 177 21.88 -18.17 7.01
C PHE A 177 22.05 -16.71 7.44
N GLY A 178 21.46 -16.33 8.58
CA GLY A 178 21.46 -14.96 9.05
C GLY A 178 20.45 -14.06 8.31
N TRP A 179 20.41 -12.79 8.71
CA TRP A 179 19.43 -11.84 8.18
C TRP A 179 19.67 -11.39 6.72
N LYS A 180 20.94 -11.45 6.27
CA LYS A 180 21.36 -10.98 4.92
C LYS A 180 20.65 -11.73 3.80
N ILE A 181 20.36 -13.02 3.99
CA ILE A 181 19.68 -13.87 3.00
C ILE A 181 18.30 -13.29 2.62
N MET A 182 17.61 -12.66 3.56
CA MET A 182 16.29 -12.07 3.30
C MET A 182 16.39 -10.97 2.25
N PHE A 183 17.41 -10.12 2.32
CA PHE A 183 17.65 -9.05 1.34
C PHE A 183 18.17 -9.60 0.01
N ILE A 184 18.99 -10.64 0.03
CA ILE A 184 19.46 -11.32 -1.19
C ILE A 184 18.27 -11.90 -1.97
N LEU A 185 17.30 -12.53 -1.29
CA LEU A 185 16.07 -13.03 -1.90
C LEU A 185 15.20 -11.89 -2.47
N GLY A 186 15.27 -10.69 -1.89
CA GLY A 186 14.66 -9.49 -2.47
C GLY A 186 15.19 -9.12 -3.86
N GLY A 187 16.31 -9.71 -4.29
CA GLY A 187 16.86 -9.64 -5.64
C GLY A 187 16.14 -10.52 -6.69
N ILE A 188 15.31 -11.48 -6.28
CA ILE A 188 14.62 -12.40 -7.21
C ILE A 188 13.86 -11.67 -8.33
N PRO A 189 13.14 -10.55 -8.11
CA PRO A 189 12.46 -9.83 -9.18
C PRO A 189 13.38 -9.42 -10.34
N LEU A 190 14.69 -9.22 -10.12
CA LEU A 190 15.64 -8.96 -11.21
C LEU A 190 15.68 -10.11 -12.23
N LEU A 191 15.61 -11.36 -11.75
CA LEU A 191 15.58 -12.54 -12.59
C LEU A 191 14.27 -12.65 -13.38
N LEU A 192 13.19 -12.05 -12.85
CA LEU A 192 11.89 -12.02 -13.50
C LEU A 192 11.74 -10.85 -14.49
N VAL A 193 12.62 -9.87 -14.49
CA VAL A 193 12.58 -8.72 -15.40
C VAL A 193 12.45 -9.14 -16.87
N PRO A 194 13.21 -10.10 -17.42
CA PRO A 194 13.05 -10.53 -18.80
C PRO A 194 11.64 -11.08 -19.09
N ILE A 195 11.08 -11.85 -18.15
CA ILE A 195 9.74 -12.42 -18.25
C ILE A 195 8.68 -11.31 -18.23
N ILE A 196 8.82 -10.37 -17.30
CA ILE A 196 7.93 -9.21 -17.20
C ILE A 196 8.05 -8.35 -18.46
N TRP A 197 9.27 -8.14 -18.97
CA TRP A 197 9.49 -7.42 -20.22
C TRP A 197 8.77 -8.05 -21.42
N LEU A 198 8.77 -9.36 -21.52
CA LEU A 198 8.12 -10.07 -22.64
C LEU A 198 6.60 -10.15 -22.47
N LEU A 199 6.12 -10.40 -21.26
CA LEU A 199 4.72 -10.73 -21.01
C LEU A 199 3.85 -9.53 -20.62
N LEU A 200 4.39 -8.50 -19.95
CA LEU A 200 3.61 -7.31 -19.57
C LEU A 200 3.32 -6.49 -20.83
N PRO A 201 2.04 -6.25 -21.16
CA PRO A 201 1.71 -5.45 -22.34
C PRO A 201 2.04 -3.97 -22.12
N GLU A 202 2.18 -3.22 -23.21
CA GLU A 202 2.36 -1.77 -23.19
C GLU A 202 1.07 -1.06 -22.80
N SER A 203 1.18 0.17 -22.26
CA SER A 203 0.04 1.04 -22.05
C SER A 203 -0.67 1.34 -23.36
N ILE A 204 -2.00 1.16 -23.39
CA ILE A 204 -2.83 1.44 -24.58
C ILE A 204 -2.82 2.94 -24.86
N ASP A 205 -2.92 3.76 -23.82
CA ASP A 205 -2.86 5.22 -23.91
C ASP A 205 -1.54 5.68 -24.56
N TYR A 206 -0.42 5.11 -24.13
CA TYR A 206 0.89 5.39 -24.72
C TYR A 206 0.95 5.02 -26.20
N LEU A 207 0.44 3.84 -26.59
CA LEU A 207 0.48 3.38 -27.98
C LEU A 207 -0.37 4.28 -28.88
N VAL A 208 -1.57 4.67 -28.46
CA VAL A 208 -2.48 5.53 -29.20
C VAL A 208 -1.88 6.94 -29.34
N ARG A 209 -1.41 7.55 -28.24
CA ARG A 209 -0.77 8.89 -28.27
C ARG A 209 0.48 8.95 -29.14
N ARG A 210 1.17 7.83 -29.34
CA ARG A 210 2.37 7.70 -30.17
C ARG A 210 2.07 7.24 -31.61
N ASN A 211 0.81 7.19 -32.00
CA ASN A 211 0.38 6.73 -33.33
C ASN A 211 0.88 5.30 -33.69
N LYS A 212 1.13 4.45 -32.66
CA LYS A 212 1.48 3.05 -32.83
C LYS A 212 0.23 2.20 -32.99
N THR A 213 -0.58 2.53 -33.99
CA THR A 213 -1.94 2.01 -34.19
C THR A 213 -1.98 0.50 -34.37
N GLU A 214 -0.99 -0.07 -35.07
CA GLU A 214 -0.90 -1.53 -35.27
C GLU A 214 -0.77 -2.29 -33.94
N LYS A 215 0.16 -1.85 -33.08
CA LYS A 215 0.36 -2.49 -31.75
C LYS A 215 -0.84 -2.31 -30.83
N ALA A 216 -1.49 -1.15 -30.89
CA ALA A 216 -2.73 -0.91 -30.12
C ALA A 216 -3.86 -1.81 -30.64
N ALA A 217 -4.01 -1.95 -31.97
CA ALA A 217 -4.98 -2.85 -32.59
C ALA A 217 -4.75 -4.32 -32.21
N ASP A 218 -3.50 -4.79 -32.18
CA ASP A 218 -3.16 -6.15 -31.77
C ASP A 218 -3.53 -6.45 -30.31
N ILE A 219 -3.36 -5.49 -29.42
CA ILE A 219 -3.79 -5.61 -28.02
C ILE A 219 -5.33 -5.61 -27.95
N LEU A 220 -5.99 -4.67 -28.64
CA LEU A 220 -7.45 -4.59 -28.65
C LEU A 220 -8.10 -5.83 -29.28
N LYS A 221 -7.49 -6.46 -30.29
CA LYS A 221 -7.93 -7.76 -30.83
C LYS A 221 -7.89 -8.88 -29.78
N GLN A 222 -6.89 -8.87 -28.89
CA GLN A 222 -6.84 -9.83 -27.78
C GLN A 222 -7.95 -9.59 -26.75
N ILE A 223 -8.41 -8.33 -26.61
CA ILE A 223 -9.51 -7.93 -25.72
C ILE A 223 -10.85 -8.22 -26.38
N ASN A 224 -11.04 -7.82 -27.63
CA ASN A 224 -12.28 -8.07 -28.40
C ASN A 224 -11.95 -8.50 -29.83
N ARG A 225 -12.26 -9.78 -30.16
CA ARG A 225 -11.99 -10.37 -31.48
C ARG A 225 -13.05 -10.00 -32.51
N ASP A 226 -14.20 -9.52 -32.07
CA ASP A 226 -15.36 -9.28 -32.97
C ASP A 226 -15.19 -7.95 -33.74
N ILE A 227 -14.21 -7.13 -33.38
CA ILE A 227 -13.97 -5.86 -34.03
C ILE A 227 -12.90 -6.06 -35.13
N ASN A 228 -13.29 -5.75 -36.37
CA ASN A 228 -12.36 -5.77 -37.51
C ASN A 228 -11.50 -4.50 -37.50
N TYR A 229 -10.24 -4.67 -37.15
CA TYR A 229 -9.23 -3.63 -37.27
C TYR A 229 -8.59 -3.68 -38.64
N THR A 230 -8.78 -2.64 -39.43
CA THR A 230 -8.12 -2.48 -40.76
C THR A 230 -6.99 -1.45 -40.63
N ALA A 231 -6.08 -1.44 -41.62
CA ALA A 231 -4.99 -0.46 -41.66
C ALA A 231 -5.48 1.02 -41.66
N GLN A 232 -6.73 1.25 -42.04
CA GLN A 232 -7.37 2.57 -42.03
C GLN A 232 -8.19 2.88 -40.77
N THR A 233 -8.22 1.98 -39.78
CA THR A 233 -8.95 2.17 -38.55
C THR A 233 -8.21 3.17 -37.66
N LYS A 234 -8.84 4.29 -37.32
CA LYS A 234 -8.30 5.26 -36.37
C LYS A 234 -8.73 4.87 -34.97
N ILE A 235 -7.75 4.56 -34.10
CA ILE A 235 -7.99 4.29 -32.69
C ILE A 235 -7.88 5.61 -31.93
N CYS A 236 -8.90 5.96 -31.16
CA CYS A 236 -8.92 7.15 -30.30
C CYS A 236 -9.16 6.74 -28.84
N LEU A 237 -8.79 7.63 -27.94
CA LEU A 237 -9.12 7.58 -26.52
C LEU A 237 -10.29 8.53 -26.28
N ASP A 238 -11.10 8.28 -25.23
CA ASP A 238 -12.02 9.29 -24.77
C ASP A 238 -11.21 10.56 -24.46
N GLN A 239 -11.61 11.66 -25.08
CA GLN A 239 -11.13 12.96 -24.60
C GLN A 239 -11.68 13.06 -23.17
N ASP A 240 -10.78 13.01 -22.21
CA ASP A 240 -11.12 13.33 -20.83
C ASP A 240 -11.81 14.70 -20.82
N ASN A 241 -13.14 14.70 -20.79
CA ASN A 241 -13.94 15.82 -20.30
C ASN A 241 -13.67 15.95 -18.78
N GLN A 242 -12.40 15.97 -18.41
CA GLN A 242 -11.97 16.52 -17.15
C GLN A 242 -12.24 18.02 -17.27
N SER A 243 -13.44 18.40 -16.88
CA SER A 243 -13.67 19.72 -16.32
C SER A 243 -12.71 19.81 -15.13
N SER A 244 -11.45 20.14 -15.43
CA SER A 244 -10.43 20.40 -14.44
C SER A 244 -10.93 21.58 -13.63
N SER A 245 -11.40 21.33 -12.42
CA SER A 245 -11.53 22.41 -11.46
C SER A 245 -10.16 23.10 -11.43
N GLN A 246 -10.12 24.40 -11.54
CA GLN A 246 -8.88 25.17 -11.63
C GLN A 246 -7.97 24.96 -10.42
N SER A 247 -8.47 24.35 -9.34
CA SER A 247 -7.72 24.05 -8.14
C SER A 247 -8.38 22.94 -7.30
N PRO A 248 -8.22 21.64 -7.67
CA PRO A 248 -8.83 20.50 -6.94
C PRO A 248 -8.45 20.45 -5.45
N ILE A 249 -7.27 20.97 -5.10
CA ILE A 249 -6.82 21.03 -3.69
C ILE A 249 -7.65 22.05 -2.90
N LYS A 250 -7.95 23.22 -3.46
CA LYS A 250 -8.80 24.21 -2.80
C LYS A 250 -10.21 23.67 -2.56
N ASP A 251 -10.72 22.89 -3.50
CA ASP A 251 -12.06 22.29 -3.40
C ASP A 251 -12.19 21.24 -2.28
N LEU A 252 -11.07 20.64 -1.82
CA LEU A 252 -11.05 19.77 -0.66
C LEU A 252 -11.38 20.53 0.64
N PHE A 253 -11.11 21.82 0.68
CA PHE A 253 -11.32 22.68 1.84
C PHE A 253 -12.56 23.58 1.71
N ALA A 254 -13.20 23.60 0.53
CA ALA A 254 -14.42 24.35 0.28
C ALA A 254 -15.63 23.76 1.04
N ASP A 255 -16.75 24.48 1.08
CA ASP A 255 -18.05 24.04 1.60
C ASP A 255 -17.99 23.41 3.03
N ASN A 256 -17.24 24.02 3.93
CA ASN A 256 -17.05 23.52 5.32
C ASN A 256 -16.44 22.09 5.43
N ARG A 257 -15.82 21.58 4.34
CA ARG A 257 -15.18 20.27 4.32
C ARG A 257 -13.79 20.24 4.97
N ALA A 258 -13.18 21.40 5.20
CA ALA A 258 -11.81 21.51 5.73
C ALA A 258 -11.56 20.64 6.98
N THR A 259 -12.41 20.74 7.99
CA THR A 259 -12.25 19.96 9.22
C THR A 259 -12.39 18.45 8.97
N ILE A 260 -13.33 18.04 8.12
CA ILE A 260 -13.55 16.62 7.78
C ILE A 260 -12.34 16.08 7.03
N THR A 261 -11.81 16.85 6.07
CA THR A 261 -10.59 16.51 5.34
C THR A 261 -9.38 16.34 6.26
N LEU A 262 -9.16 17.25 7.20
CA LEU A 262 -8.08 17.17 8.18
C LEU A 262 -8.24 15.98 9.12
N LEU A 263 -9.45 15.67 9.58
CA LEU A 263 -9.74 14.51 10.41
C LEU A 263 -9.51 13.19 9.66
N PHE A 264 -9.83 13.12 8.35
CA PHE A 264 -9.47 12.00 7.52
C PHE A 264 -7.96 11.84 7.40
N TRP A 265 -7.23 12.94 7.14
CA TRP A 265 -5.78 12.90 7.06
C TRP A 265 -5.15 12.42 8.37
N LEU A 266 -5.65 12.90 9.50
CA LEU A 266 -5.21 12.45 10.83
C LEU A 266 -5.48 10.95 11.04
N SER A 267 -6.66 10.46 10.64
CA SER A 267 -7.01 9.03 10.76
C SER A 267 -6.10 8.16 9.90
N VAL A 268 -5.83 8.55 8.64
CA VAL A 268 -4.92 7.82 7.73
C VAL A 268 -3.49 7.86 8.24
N PHE A 269 -3.04 9.01 8.75
CA PHE A 269 -1.73 9.18 9.37
C PHE A 269 -1.56 8.19 10.55
N MET A 270 -2.51 8.14 11.48
CA MET A 270 -2.47 7.24 12.63
C MET A 270 -2.54 5.75 12.24
N ALA A 271 -3.36 5.40 11.25
CA ALA A 271 -3.42 4.05 10.73
C ALA A 271 -2.06 3.61 10.12
N LEU A 272 -1.40 4.49 9.36
CA LEU A 272 -0.10 4.19 8.75
C LEU A 272 1.04 4.19 9.79
N VAL A 273 0.97 5.00 10.85
CA VAL A 273 1.88 4.85 12.01
C VAL A 273 1.82 3.43 12.53
N LEU A 274 0.62 2.88 12.77
CA LEU A 274 0.46 1.51 13.29
C LEU A 274 0.97 0.45 12.32
N VAL A 275 0.58 0.53 11.05
CA VAL A 275 0.98 -0.46 10.04
C VAL A 275 2.49 -0.60 9.98
N TYR A 276 3.21 0.52 9.91
CA TYR A 276 4.66 0.50 9.72
C TYR A 276 5.44 0.36 11.03
N ALA A 277 4.89 0.82 12.17
CA ALA A 277 5.45 0.52 13.48
C ALA A 277 5.45 -1.00 13.73
N LEU A 278 4.30 -1.65 13.57
CA LEU A 278 4.17 -3.10 13.75
C LEU A 278 4.97 -3.89 12.71
N GLY A 279 4.88 -3.49 11.43
CA GLY A 279 5.61 -4.15 10.36
C GLY A 279 7.12 -4.18 10.57
N ASN A 280 7.69 -3.16 11.20
CA ASN A 280 9.14 -3.08 11.45
C ASN A 280 9.56 -3.64 12.82
N TRP A 281 8.74 -3.44 13.85
CA TRP A 281 9.17 -3.68 15.24
C TRP A 281 8.54 -4.89 15.91
N LEU A 282 7.45 -5.47 15.37
CA LEU A 282 6.73 -6.56 16.05
C LEU A 282 7.65 -7.75 16.43
N PRO A 283 8.54 -8.27 15.56
CA PRO A 283 9.42 -9.37 15.98
C PRO A 283 10.36 -8.97 17.11
N LYS A 284 10.90 -7.74 17.09
CA LYS A 284 11.79 -7.24 18.16
C LYS A 284 11.03 -7.04 19.47
N LEU A 285 9.81 -6.49 19.43
CA LEU A 285 8.96 -6.33 20.61
C LEU A 285 8.63 -7.68 21.26
N MET A 286 8.35 -8.71 20.44
CA MET A 286 8.07 -10.05 20.95
C MET A 286 9.32 -10.72 21.56
N LEU A 287 10.50 -10.49 20.97
CA LEU A 287 11.77 -10.94 21.58
C LEU A 287 12.02 -10.26 22.93
N GLU A 288 11.81 -8.97 23.07
CA GLU A 288 11.91 -8.23 24.33
C GLU A 288 10.86 -8.70 25.36
N ALA A 289 9.71 -9.20 24.88
CA ALA A 289 8.69 -9.81 25.73
C ALA A 289 9.05 -11.26 26.13
N GLY A 290 10.23 -11.79 25.72
CA GLY A 290 10.75 -13.09 26.14
C GLY A 290 10.45 -14.26 25.21
N TYR A 291 9.90 -14.01 24.00
CA TYR A 291 9.68 -15.05 23.00
C TYR A 291 10.94 -15.29 22.17
N ASP A 292 11.12 -16.52 21.67
CA ASP A 292 12.18 -16.84 20.72
C ASP A 292 11.91 -16.21 19.34
N LEU A 293 12.93 -16.17 18.46
CA LEU A 293 12.83 -15.54 17.16
C LEU A 293 11.76 -16.20 16.27
N SER A 294 11.69 -17.53 16.25
CA SER A 294 10.71 -18.25 15.43
C SER A 294 9.29 -17.92 15.83
N THR A 295 8.98 -17.98 17.13
CA THR A 295 7.67 -17.58 17.68
C THR A 295 7.37 -16.11 17.40
N SER A 296 8.37 -15.23 17.50
CA SER A 296 8.21 -13.79 17.18
C SER A 296 7.84 -13.55 15.72
N LEU A 297 8.32 -14.35 14.79
CA LEU A 297 7.95 -14.28 13.37
C LEU A 297 6.57 -14.88 13.09
N VAL A 298 6.10 -15.86 13.89
CA VAL A 298 4.70 -16.33 13.81
C VAL A 298 3.72 -15.20 14.19
N PHE A 299 4.06 -14.34 15.15
CA PHE A 299 3.24 -13.15 15.43
C PHE A 299 3.13 -12.22 14.22
N MET A 300 4.21 -12.08 13.44
CA MET A 300 4.15 -11.28 12.21
C MET A 300 3.26 -11.93 11.14
N LEU A 301 3.26 -13.25 11.04
CA LEU A 301 2.32 -13.98 10.20
C LEU A 301 0.87 -13.73 10.64
N ALA A 302 0.59 -13.83 11.96
CA ALA A 302 -0.73 -13.55 12.53
C ALA A 302 -1.19 -12.12 12.25
N LEU A 303 -0.29 -11.13 12.31
CA LEU A 303 -0.57 -9.74 11.97
C LEU A 303 -1.06 -9.60 10.52
N ASN A 304 -0.35 -10.21 9.56
CA ASN A 304 -0.71 -10.12 8.13
C ASN A 304 -2.00 -10.88 7.82
N ILE A 305 -2.22 -12.08 8.40
CA ILE A 305 -3.48 -12.82 8.26
C ILE A 305 -4.63 -12.00 8.84
N GLY A 306 -4.44 -11.44 10.04
CA GLY A 306 -5.42 -10.57 10.68
C GLY A 306 -5.76 -9.35 9.81
N GLY A 307 -4.75 -8.72 9.23
CA GLY A 307 -4.91 -7.59 8.30
C GLY A 307 -5.75 -7.94 7.07
N MET A 308 -5.45 -9.08 6.44
CA MET A 308 -6.21 -9.58 5.30
C MET A 308 -7.67 -9.91 5.67
N LEU A 309 -7.87 -10.64 6.76
CA LEU A 309 -9.21 -10.98 7.25
C LEU A 309 -9.98 -9.72 7.67
N GLY A 310 -9.32 -8.77 8.32
CA GLY A 310 -9.89 -7.47 8.71
C GLY A 310 -10.37 -6.66 7.53
N ALA A 311 -9.62 -6.64 6.42
CA ALA A 311 -10.03 -5.98 5.20
C ALA A 311 -11.25 -6.65 4.55
N ILE A 312 -11.24 -7.98 4.41
CA ILE A 312 -12.31 -8.76 3.76
C ILE A 312 -13.59 -8.77 4.62
N CYS A 313 -13.47 -9.22 5.87
CA CYS A 313 -14.63 -9.30 6.77
C CYS A 313 -15.15 -7.90 7.13
N GLY A 314 -14.24 -6.94 7.35
CA GLY A 314 -14.61 -5.56 7.62
C GLY A 314 -15.34 -4.92 6.44
N GLY A 315 -14.91 -5.19 5.19
CA GLY A 315 -15.62 -4.76 3.98
C GLY A 315 -17.02 -5.34 3.91
N TYR A 316 -17.16 -6.65 4.09
CA TYR A 316 -18.46 -7.31 4.11
C TYR A 316 -19.40 -6.79 5.21
N LEU A 317 -18.84 -6.55 6.41
CA LEU A 317 -19.62 -5.97 7.51
C LEU A 317 -20.00 -4.52 7.23
N ALA A 318 -19.14 -3.76 6.56
CA ALA A 318 -19.40 -2.37 6.19
C ALA A 318 -20.56 -2.25 5.17
N ASP A 319 -20.70 -3.23 4.30
CA ASP A 319 -21.82 -3.28 3.35
C ASP A 319 -23.17 -3.61 4.03
N ARG A 320 -23.13 -4.39 5.12
CA ARG A 320 -24.35 -4.76 5.88
C ARG A 320 -24.70 -3.79 7.00
N PHE A 321 -23.69 -3.23 7.64
CA PHE A 321 -23.82 -2.29 8.74
C PHE A 321 -23.33 -0.90 8.32
N ASN A 322 -23.27 0.03 9.24
CA ASN A 322 -22.71 1.34 8.98
C ASN A 322 -21.18 1.27 8.97
N LEU A 323 -20.54 1.70 7.87
CA LEU A 323 -19.08 1.70 7.71
C LEU A 323 -18.33 2.40 8.86
N VAL A 324 -18.89 3.50 9.40
CA VAL A 324 -18.31 4.21 10.55
C VAL A 324 -18.31 3.32 11.80
N LYS A 325 -19.40 2.60 12.06
CA LYS A 325 -19.47 1.69 13.22
C LYS A 325 -18.44 0.57 13.08
N VAL A 326 -18.29 -0.01 11.89
CA VAL A 326 -17.31 -1.06 11.62
C VAL A 326 -15.89 -0.54 11.83
N LEU A 327 -15.55 0.64 11.29
CA LEU A 327 -14.25 1.28 11.49
C LEU A 327 -13.95 1.55 12.97
N CYS A 328 -14.88 2.17 13.69
CA CYS A 328 -14.71 2.43 15.13
C CYS A 328 -14.54 1.12 15.92
N THR A 329 -15.31 0.08 15.62
CA THR A 329 -15.18 -1.22 16.28
C THR A 329 -13.82 -1.85 16.01
N LEU A 330 -13.33 -1.82 14.76
CA LEU A 330 -12.00 -2.34 14.40
C LEU A 330 -10.88 -1.62 15.17
N PHE A 331 -10.87 -0.29 15.16
CA PHE A 331 -9.82 0.46 15.88
C PHE A 331 -9.94 0.32 17.40
N LEU A 332 -11.15 0.26 17.96
CA LEU A 332 -11.35 -0.01 19.40
C LEU A 332 -10.89 -1.43 19.77
N SER A 333 -11.24 -2.43 18.99
CA SER A 333 -10.75 -3.80 19.22
C SER A 333 -9.23 -3.88 19.12
N GLY A 334 -8.62 -3.13 18.19
CA GLY A 334 -7.16 -3.00 18.08
C GLY A 334 -6.54 -2.36 19.32
N ALA A 335 -7.11 -1.26 19.82
CA ALA A 335 -6.66 -0.63 21.07
C ALA A 335 -6.76 -1.58 22.25
N ALA A 336 -7.89 -2.31 22.39
CA ALA A 336 -8.06 -3.33 23.43
C ALA A 336 -7.05 -4.46 23.30
N ALA A 337 -6.78 -4.93 22.07
CA ALA A 337 -5.76 -5.95 21.80
C ALA A 337 -4.37 -5.49 22.22
N PHE A 338 -3.97 -4.25 21.95
CA PHE A 338 -2.67 -3.70 22.40
C PHE A 338 -2.60 -3.63 23.94
N ILE A 339 -3.67 -3.23 24.61
CA ILE A 339 -3.72 -3.24 26.07
C ILE A 339 -3.61 -4.67 26.61
N LEU A 340 -4.29 -5.65 26.00
CA LEU A 340 -4.20 -7.06 26.39
C LEU A 340 -2.78 -7.64 26.19
N LEU A 341 -2.05 -7.22 25.16
CA LEU A 341 -0.65 -7.61 24.94
C LEU A 341 0.29 -7.13 26.07
N SER A 342 -0.16 -6.20 26.91
CA SER A 342 0.61 -5.73 28.07
C SER A 342 0.56 -6.72 29.25
N PHE A 343 -0.30 -7.73 29.21
CA PHE A 343 -0.46 -8.72 30.26
C PHE A 343 0.18 -10.05 29.85
N HIS A 344 0.61 -10.82 30.83
CA HIS A 344 1.13 -12.18 30.61
C HIS A 344 -0.04 -13.14 30.36
N LEU A 345 -0.37 -13.33 29.07
CA LEU A 345 -1.45 -14.17 28.62
C LEU A 345 -0.90 -15.43 27.91
N PRO A 346 -1.67 -16.52 27.81
CA PRO A 346 -1.30 -17.66 26.99
C PRO A 346 -0.99 -17.26 25.55
N THR A 347 0.03 -17.84 24.95
CA THR A 347 0.54 -17.48 23.61
C THR A 347 -0.55 -17.52 22.53
N ILE A 348 -1.52 -18.44 22.62
CA ILE A 348 -2.63 -18.51 21.66
C ILE A 348 -3.52 -17.27 21.71
N ILE A 349 -3.74 -16.70 22.89
CA ILE A 349 -4.50 -15.45 23.06
C ILE A 349 -3.72 -14.27 22.48
N LEU A 350 -2.39 -14.26 22.65
CA LEU A 350 -1.53 -13.23 22.08
C LEU A 350 -1.53 -13.27 20.55
N TYR A 351 -1.50 -14.46 19.92
CA TYR A 351 -1.69 -14.59 18.47
C TYR A 351 -3.02 -13.99 18.02
N PHE A 352 -4.09 -14.26 18.74
CA PHE A 352 -5.40 -13.67 18.44
C PHE A 352 -5.38 -12.13 18.60
N CYS A 353 -4.80 -11.60 19.68
CA CYS A 353 -4.65 -10.16 19.89
C CYS A 353 -3.86 -9.50 18.74
N ILE A 354 -2.74 -10.12 18.30
CA ILE A 354 -1.96 -9.60 17.17
C ILE A 354 -2.74 -9.69 15.87
N ALA A 355 -3.51 -10.73 15.64
CA ALA A 355 -4.39 -10.80 14.45
C ALA A 355 -5.45 -9.69 14.48
N VAL A 356 -6.05 -9.39 15.64
CA VAL A 356 -6.97 -8.26 15.81
C VAL A 356 -6.26 -6.91 15.61
N ALA A 357 -5.04 -6.76 16.09
CA ALA A 357 -4.21 -5.57 15.84
C ALA A 357 -3.91 -5.40 14.33
N GLY A 358 -3.65 -6.51 13.62
CA GLY A 358 -3.51 -6.53 12.16
C GLY A 358 -4.81 -6.11 11.45
N ALA A 359 -5.94 -6.65 11.89
CA ALA A 359 -7.26 -6.26 11.34
C ALA A 359 -7.54 -4.77 11.54
N ALA A 360 -7.20 -4.22 12.71
CA ALA A 360 -7.36 -2.81 13.01
C ALA A 360 -6.43 -1.91 12.19
N SER A 361 -5.14 -2.26 12.09
CA SER A 361 -4.14 -1.43 11.39
C SER A 361 -4.27 -1.56 9.87
N ILE A 362 -4.05 -2.73 9.29
CA ILE A 362 -4.05 -2.96 7.83
C ILE A 362 -5.48 -2.93 7.30
N GLY A 363 -6.39 -3.69 7.91
CA GLY A 363 -7.80 -3.75 7.49
C GLY A 363 -8.50 -2.40 7.68
N GLY A 364 -8.31 -1.76 8.85
CA GLY A 364 -8.86 -0.46 9.16
C GLY A 364 -8.40 0.64 8.19
N GLN A 365 -7.13 0.64 7.79
CA GLN A 365 -6.59 1.57 6.78
C GLN A 365 -7.30 1.44 5.43
N ILE A 366 -7.50 0.20 4.95
CA ILE A 366 -8.18 -0.05 3.67
C ILE A 366 -9.63 0.44 3.71
N LEU A 367 -10.35 0.13 4.79
CA LEU A 367 -11.73 0.59 5.00
C LEU A 367 -11.83 2.10 5.16
N LEU A 368 -10.82 2.75 5.75
CA LEU A 368 -10.76 4.19 5.89
C LEU A 368 -10.67 4.88 4.53
N LEU A 369 -9.86 4.34 3.61
CA LEU A 369 -9.81 4.84 2.22
C LEU A 369 -11.14 4.62 1.49
N ALA A 370 -11.83 3.50 1.74
CA ALA A 370 -13.18 3.27 1.22
C ALA A 370 -14.18 4.32 1.76
N TYR A 371 -14.11 4.67 3.05
CA TYR A 371 -14.94 5.71 3.64
C TYR A 371 -14.70 7.08 3.01
N MET A 372 -13.44 7.45 2.82
CA MET A 372 -13.07 8.69 2.13
C MET A 372 -13.58 8.72 0.70
N SER A 373 -13.50 7.60 -0.02
CA SER A 373 -13.97 7.51 -1.41
C SER A 373 -15.48 7.70 -1.55
N GLN A 374 -16.27 7.36 -0.51
CA GLN A 374 -17.71 7.61 -0.45
C GLN A 374 -18.04 9.07 -0.08
N PHE A 375 -17.15 9.73 0.66
CA PHE A 375 -17.36 11.12 1.08
C PHE A 375 -17.07 12.13 -0.03
N TYR A 376 -15.97 11.97 -0.76
CA TYR A 376 -15.59 12.90 -1.81
C TYR A 376 -16.36 12.66 -3.11
N SER A 377 -16.85 13.74 -3.72
CA SER A 377 -17.45 13.72 -5.06
C SER A 377 -16.43 13.22 -6.11
N SER A 378 -16.89 12.69 -7.23
CA SER A 378 -16.06 12.12 -8.29
C SER A 378 -14.93 13.05 -8.75
N ASN A 379 -15.19 14.35 -8.82
CA ASN A 379 -14.23 15.35 -9.32
C ASN A 379 -13.03 15.61 -8.42
N ILE A 380 -13.19 15.44 -7.09
CA ILE A 380 -12.13 15.69 -6.10
C ILE A 380 -11.67 14.42 -5.37
N ARG A 381 -12.31 13.28 -5.64
CA ARG A 381 -12.04 12.01 -4.94
C ARG A 381 -10.58 11.56 -5.08
N ALA A 382 -10.06 11.57 -6.30
CA ALA A 382 -8.69 11.15 -6.55
C ALA A 382 -7.68 12.07 -5.83
N THR A 383 -7.92 13.38 -5.86
CA THR A 383 -7.10 14.36 -5.14
C THR A 383 -7.19 14.18 -3.62
N GLY A 384 -8.41 13.96 -3.09
CA GLY A 384 -8.63 13.74 -1.66
C GLY A 384 -7.93 12.50 -1.12
N LEU A 385 -8.05 11.37 -1.84
CA LEU A 385 -7.35 10.13 -1.50
C LEU A 385 -5.83 10.26 -1.63
N GLY A 386 -5.37 10.90 -2.71
CA GLY A 386 -3.94 11.10 -2.95
C GLY A 386 -3.29 11.97 -1.88
N MET A 387 -3.93 13.08 -1.49
CA MET A 387 -3.44 13.96 -0.41
C MET A 387 -3.44 13.26 0.94
N ALA A 388 -4.49 12.49 1.26
CA ALA A 388 -4.54 11.72 2.50
C ALA A 388 -3.44 10.66 2.58
N LEU A 389 -3.18 9.94 1.49
CA LEU A 389 -2.07 8.99 1.41
C LEU A 389 -0.72 9.70 1.49
N GLY A 390 -0.58 10.88 0.89
CA GLY A 390 0.62 11.71 1.00
C GLY A 390 0.94 12.10 2.45
N VAL A 391 -0.05 12.64 3.17
CA VAL A 391 0.08 12.94 4.61
C VAL A 391 0.29 11.66 5.42
N GLY A 392 -0.42 10.60 5.08
CA GLY A 392 -0.25 9.28 5.71
C GLY A 392 1.16 8.72 5.57
N ARG A 393 1.88 9.02 4.48
CA ARG A 393 3.30 8.62 4.32
C ARG A 393 4.20 9.19 5.42
N LEU A 394 3.90 10.40 5.92
CA LEU A 394 4.61 10.94 7.08
C LEU A 394 4.36 10.07 8.34
N GLY A 395 3.14 9.57 8.52
CA GLY A 395 2.82 8.60 9.58
C GLY A 395 3.58 7.29 9.41
N ALA A 396 3.67 6.77 8.19
CA ALA A 396 4.47 5.60 7.87
C ALA A 396 5.95 5.77 8.27
N ILE A 397 6.53 6.91 7.95
CA ILE A 397 7.92 7.24 8.26
C ILE A 397 8.13 7.39 9.79
N LEU A 398 7.21 8.06 10.46
CA LEU A 398 7.30 8.30 11.90
C LEU A 398 7.05 7.04 12.73
N GLY A 399 6.27 6.08 12.23
CA GLY A 399 5.95 4.85 12.96
C GLY A 399 7.18 4.10 13.50
N PRO A 400 8.11 3.67 12.64
CA PRO A 400 9.33 3.01 13.07
C PRO A 400 10.22 3.87 13.97
N ILE A 401 10.31 5.18 13.70
CA ILE A 401 11.11 6.12 14.52
C ILE A 401 10.54 6.21 15.93
N LEU A 402 9.21 6.37 16.06
CA LEU A 402 8.54 6.46 17.35
C LEU A 402 8.70 5.18 18.18
N CYS A 403 8.57 4.00 17.54
CA CYS A 403 8.82 2.74 18.23
C CYS A 403 10.29 2.60 18.70
N GLY A 404 11.24 2.99 17.83
CA GLY A 404 12.66 3.00 18.21
C GLY A 404 12.95 3.93 19.38
N TRP A 405 12.35 5.12 19.37
CA TRP A 405 12.46 6.09 20.48
C TRP A 405 11.82 5.54 21.77
N LEU A 406 10.63 4.95 21.69
CA LEU A 406 9.97 4.36 22.87
C LEU A 406 10.82 3.25 23.50
N LEU A 407 11.42 2.38 22.67
CA LEU A 407 12.31 1.31 23.15
C LEU A 407 13.59 1.86 23.78
N SER A 408 14.12 2.99 23.28
CA SER A 408 15.33 3.62 23.83
C SER A 408 15.13 4.18 25.25
N LEU A 409 13.89 4.39 25.67
CA LEU A 409 13.56 4.83 27.03
C LEU A 409 13.73 3.72 28.07
N ASN A 410 14.03 2.48 27.65
CA ASN A 410 14.19 1.30 28.51
C ASN A 410 13.03 1.09 29.49
N LEU A 411 11.81 1.49 29.08
CA LEU A 411 10.60 1.23 29.86
C LEU A 411 10.23 -0.24 29.80
N PRO A 412 9.56 -0.79 30.81
CA PRO A 412 8.99 -2.13 30.73
C PRO A 412 8.17 -2.31 29.45
N ILE A 413 8.33 -3.47 28.79
CA ILE A 413 7.80 -3.72 27.43
C ILE A 413 6.29 -3.47 27.31
N HIS A 414 5.51 -3.65 28.38
CA HIS A 414 4.08 -3.41 28.38
C HIS A 414 3.70 -1.96 28.05
N TYR A 415 4.54 -0.96 28.41
CA TYR A 415 4.28 0.43 28.04
C TYR A 415 4.40 0.66 26.53
N ASN A 416 5.25 -0.09 25.83
CA ASN A 416 5.36 0.01 24.38
C ASN A 416 4.07 -0.48 23.71
N PHE A 417 3.45 -1.57 24.20
CA PHE A 417 2.16 -2.03 23.68
C PHE A 417 1.03 -1.04 24.00
N ILE A 418 0.99 -0.48 25.22
CA ILE A 418 0.00 0.55 25.60
C ILE A 418 0.14 1.78 24.67
N ALA A 419 1.37 2.22 24.39
CA ALA A 419 1.62 3.35 23.50
C ALA A 419 1.04 3.12 22.09
N LEU A 420 1.08 1.89 21.56
CA LEU A 420 0.47 1.54 20.29
C LEU A 420 -1.08 1.60 20.30
N SER A 421 -1.72 1.62 21.46
CA SER A 421 -3.17 1.85 21.56
C SER A 421 -3.56 3.31 21.27
N ILE A 422 -2.65 4.27 21.48
CA ILE A 422 -2.92 5.71 21.32
C ILE A 422 -3.33 6.07 19.88
N PRO A 423 -2.57 5.66 18.83
CA PRO A 423 -2.99 5.90 17.45
C PRO A 423 -4.36 5.32 17.12
N CYS A 424 -4.72 4.13 17.64
CA CYS A 424 -6.05 3.56 17.48
C CYS A 424 -7.13 4.48 18.07
N MET A 425 -6.93 4.97 19.29
CA MET A 425 -7.88 5.84 19.97
C MET A 425 -8.05 7.18 19.24
N ILE A 426 -6.95 7.77 18.76
CA ILE A 426 -7.00 9.00 17.95
C ILE A 426 -7.77 8.76 16.65
N ALA A 427 -7.58 7.62 15.98
CA ALA A 427 -8.34 7.26 14.79
C ALA A 427 -9.85 7.14 15.10
N VAL A 428 -10.23 6.46 16.20
CA VAL A 428 -11.63 6.36 16.64
C VAL A 428 -12.24 7.73 16.88
N LEU A 429 -11.55 8.59 17.63
CA LEU A 429 -12.02 9.94 17.94
C LEU A 429 -12.23 10.76 16.66
N SER A 430 -11.24 10.71 15.74
CA SER A 430 -11.32 11.44 14.47
C SER A 430 -12.49 10.96 13.61
N ILE A 431 -12.69 9.63 13.47
CA ILE A 431 -13.78 9.04 12.70
C ILE A 431 -15.15 9.37 13.34
N SER A 432 -15.23 9.32 14.67
CA SER A 432 -16.44 9.67 15.41
C SER A 432 -16.81 11.15 15.23
N MET A 433 -15.83 12.05 15.27
CA MET A 433 -16.03 13.49 15.02
C MET A 433 -16.50 13.76 13.58
N ILE A 434 -15.94 13.05 12.59
CA ILE A 434 -16.43 13.13 11.19
C ILE A 434 -17.91 12.76 11.13
N HIS A 435 -18.29 11.65 11.76
CA HIS A 435 -19.68 11.16 11.74
C HIS A 435 -20.64 12.16 12.40
N LEU A 436 -20.28 12.71 13.56
CA LEU A 436 -21.09 13.70 14.28
C LEU A 436 -21.28 14.97 13.44
N ARG A 437 -20.23 15.50 12.81
CA ARG A 437 -20.33 16.66 11.94
C ARG A 437 -21.24 16.42 10.74
N LEU A 438 -21.10 15.28 10.07
CA LEU A 438 -21.97 14.92 8.93
C LEU A 438 -23.45 14.79 9.33
N LYS A 439 -23.72 14.25 10.53
CA LYS A 439 -25.08 14.16 11.09
C LYS A 439 -25.66 15.55 11.37
N ASN A 440 -24.89 16.43 11.97
CA ASN A 440 -25.33 17.79 12.32
C ASN A 440 -25.59 18.63 11.05
N THR A 441 -24.75 18.50 10.02
CA THR A 441 -24.95 19.21 8.73
C THR A 441 -26.23 18.72 8.04
N LYS A 442 -26.53 17.43 8.06
CA LYS A 442 -27.78 16.87 7.50
C LYS A 442 -29.02 17.33 8.27
N LEU A 443 -28.92 17.49 9.58
CA LEU A 443 -30.00 18.02 10.42
C LEU A 443 -30.24 19.51 10.15
N ALA A 444 -29.16 20.29 10.02
CA ALA A 444 -29.27 21.73 9.71
C ALA A 444 -29.93 21.99 8.35
N VAL A 445 -29.62 21.16 7.33
CA VAL A 445 -30.25 21.27 6.00
C VAL A 445 -31.75 20.91 6.06
N LYS A 446 -32.15 19.93 6.90
CA LYS A 446 -33.57 19.56 7.08
C LYS A 446 -34.35 20.63 7.82
N THR A 447 -33.75 21.36 8.78
CA THR A 447 -34.42 22.44 9.54
C THR A 447 -34.60 23.73 8.74
N VAL A 448 -33.85 23.93 7.66
CA VAL A 448 -33.97 25.10 6.77
C VAL A 448 -35.04 24.88 5.67
N GLN A 449 -35.46 23.63 5.46
CA GLN A 449 -36.48 23.27 4.47
C GLN A 449 -37.90 23.09 5.08
N VAL A 450 -38.08 23.38 6.35
CA VAL A 450 -39.38 23.49 7.04
C VAL A 450 -39.64 24.97 7.37
#